data_c46b320c6ddbe4e0963e587936fb8e55
#
_entry.id   c46b320c6ddbe4e0963e587936fb8e55
#
_cell.length_a   1.000
_cell.length_b   1.000
_cell.length_c   1.000
_cell.angle_alpha   90.00
_cell.angle_beta   90.00
_cell.angle_gamma   90.00
#
_symmetry.space_group_name_H-M   'P 1'
#
loop_
_entity.id
_entity.type
_entity.pdbx_description
1 polymer ?
#
loop_
_entity_poly.entity_id
_entity_poly.type
_entity_poly.pdbx_seq_one_letter_code
_entity_poly.pdbx_strand_id
1 'polypeptide(L)'
;ALDLTNPLSPQDGGTGLNSLGSAGYVLKVNSGANALEWGSIAGAVYQENAPVSPQVGDVWVDSNASASVINTNDFLLKADVPTTPVYKMNIGTTSERPTGAAGLFRFNSTTGYPEWYDTETSLWWNFYEEKNLLIEYLVIAGGGGGGGTLGGGGGAGGYLTNTQTFLKNTSYTLTVGAGGAAGAVDNPGVNGSNSIFSSIISIGGGYGPRGNTSTALSGGTGGSGGGSGGASSTATAGGAGTSGQGFAGGGFDASVGTYTPGNGGGGAGAVGGGAINAANISSARGGTGGSGLSSSITGSAVTRSGGGGGGGWAVAGTAGTGGGGAGGVATGSINGVAGTANTGGGGGGAAQQNSGAYTGGVGGAGGSGIVILSYPSSRTITIGAGLTASTSFVNANKVTIFTAGTGTVSFV
;
A
#
# COMPACT_ATOMS: atom_id res chain seq x y z
N ALA A 1 50.71 23.76 -3.24
CA ALA A 1 51.82 22.80 -3.18
C ALA A 1 51.80 22.22 -1.77
N LEU A 2 51.85 20.91 -1.64
CA LEU A 2 52.00 20.23 -0.35
C LEU A 2 53.40 20.53 0.18
N ASP A 3 53.52 21.15 1.35
CA ASP A 3 54.85 21.37 1.96
C ASP A 3 55.31 20.05 2.59
N LEU A 4 56.29 19.42 1.97
CA LEU A 4 56.86 18.16 2.40
C LEU A 4 58.05 18.33 3.34
N THR A 5 58.40 19.57 3.73
CA THR A 5 59.55 19.83 4.58
C THR A 5 59.23 19.57 6.07
N ASN A 6 57.97 19.61 6.45
CA ASN A 6 57.51 19.29 7.79
C ASN A 6 56.16 18.57 7.76
N PRO A 7 56.10 17.29 7.39
CA PRO A 7 54.83 16.56 7.26
C PRO A 7 54.17 16.39 8.62
N LEU A 8 52.86 16.55 8.66
CA LEU A 8 52.07 16.21 9.85
C LEU A 8 52.24 14.74 10.21
N SER A 9 52.30 14.46 11.51
CA SER A 9 52.38 13.05 11.96
C SER A 9 51.06 12.33 11.63
N PRO A 10 51.05 11.01 11.54
CA PRO A 10 49.82 10.24 11.35
C PRO A 10 48.77 10.50 12.44
N GLN A 11 49.18 10.85 13.66
CA GLN A 11 48.28 11.18 14.78
C GLN A 11 47.56 12.53 14.59
N ASP A 12 48.18 13.43 13.82
CA ASP A 12 47.60 14.75 13.50
C ASP A 12 46.89 14.72 12.12
N GLY A 13 46.62 13.55 11.57
CA GLY A 13 45.94 13.35 10.28
C GLY A 13 46.85 13.50 9.06
N GLY A 14 48.15 13.60 9.26
CA GLY A 14 49.15 13.58 8.17
C GLY A 14 49.58 12.17 7.80
N THR A 15 50.22 12.04 6.63
CA THR A 15 50.75 10.74 6.14
C THR A 15 52.07 10.33 6.82
N GLY A 16 52.76 11.25 7.50
CA GLY A 16 54.08 11.05 8.07
C GLY A 16 55.20 10.91 7.03
N LEU A 17 54.91 11.17 5.77
CA LEU A 17 55.85 11.02 4.67
C LEU A 17 56.44 12.37 4.27
N ASN A 18 57.74 12.43 4.10
CA ASN A 18 58.54 13.60 3.77
C ASN A 18 58.98 13.66 2.30
N SER A 19 58.50 12.78 1.47
CA SER A 19 58.75 12.77 0.03
C SER A 19 57.58 12.19 -0.74
N LEU A 20 57.44 12.59 -2.00
CA LEU A 20 56.56 11.94 -2.95
C LEU A 20 57.14 10.55 -3.31
N GLY A 21 56.27 9.55 -3.40
CA GLY A 21 56.66 8.24 -3.90
C GLY A 21 57.10 8.29 -5.35
N SER A 22 57.87 7.30 -5.77
CA SER A 22 58.23 7.13 -7.18
C SER A 22 57.02 6.83 -8.03
N ALA A 23 57.07 7.12 -9.32
CA ALA A 23 56.03 6.75 -10.27
C ALA A 23 55.73 5.23 -10.17
N GLY A 24 54.43 4.90 -10.08
CA GLY A 24 53.99 3.52 -9.89
C GLY A 24 53.92 3.03 -8.43
N TYR A 25 54.27 3.89 -7.47
CA TYR A 25 54.09 3.58 -6.05
C TYR A 25 52.79 4.16 -5.52
N VAL A 26 52.20 3.43 -4.61
CA VAL A 26 50.99 3.88 -3.89
C VAL A 26 51.26 3.99 -2.40
N LEU A 27 50.48 4.80 -1.72
CA LEU A 27 50.54 4.91 -0.28
C LEU A 27 49.83 3.69 0.34
N LYS A 28 50.54 2.89 1.10
CA LYS A 28 50.04 1.68 1.77
C LYS A 28 50.44 1.64 3.23
N VAL A 29 49.74 0.85 4.03
CA VAL A 29 50.13 0.56 5.40
C VAL A 29 51.33 -0.44 5.35
N ASN A 30 52.40 -0.14 6.10
CA ASN A 30 53.57 -1.03 6.16
C ASN A 30 53.22 -2.39 6.80
N SER A 31 54.10 -3.36 6.65
CA SER A 31 53.90 -4.72 7.16
C SER A 31 53.72 -4.80 8.68
N GLY A 32 54.09 -3.76 9.44
CA GLY A 32 53.87 -3.65 10.88
C GLY A 32 52.54 -3.01 11.28
N ALA A 33 51.73 -2.61 10.33
CA ALA A 33 50.43 -1.92 10.51
C ALA A 33 50.47 -0.65 11.40
N ASN A 34 51.64 0.02 11.44
CA ASN A 34 51.87 1.16 12.34
C ASN A 34 52.29 2.46 11.63
N ALA A 35 52.50 2.45 10.32
CA ALA A 35 52.83 3.62 9.51
C ALA A 35 52.40 3.49 8.06
N LEU A 36 52.30 4.64 7.37
CA LEU A 36 52.11 4.70 5.92
C LEU A 36 53.49 4.72 5.23
N GLU A 37 53.62 4.01 4.14
CA GLU A 37 54.83 3.97 3.31
C GLU A 37 54.46 4.00 1.82
N TRP A 38 55.38 4.52 0.99
CA TRP A 38 55.31 4.35 -0.44
C TRP A 38 55.81 2.95 -0.84
N GLY A 39 55.03 2.22 -1.55
CA GLY A 39 55.42 0.92 -2.05
C GLY A 39 54.63 0.51 -3.28
N SER A 40 55.18 -0.42 -4.04
CA SER A 40 54.39 -1.04 -5.10
C SER A 40 53.22 -1.81 -4.51
N ILE A 41 52.06 -1.71 -5.13
CA ILE A 41 51.00 -2.69 -4.91
C ILE A 41 51.48 -3.96 -5.61
N ALA A 42 51.58 -5.05 -4.88
CA ALA A 42 51.75 -6.35 -5.53
C ALA A 42 50.52 -6.52 -6.46
N GLY A 43 50.78 -6.57 -7.76
CA GLY A 43 49.76 -6.70 -8.76
C GLY A 43 49.19 -5.44 -9.45
N ALA A 44 49.64 -4.21 -9.07
CA ALA A 44 49.30 -3.02 -9.87
C ALA A 44 50.48 -2.67 -10.81
N VAL A 45 50.26 -2.75 -12.10
CA VAL A 45 51.26 -2.44 -13.13
C VAL A 45 50.78 -1.28 -13.97
N TYR A 46 51.53 -0.19 -13.95
CA TYR A 46 51.35 0.97 -14.85
C TYR A 46 52.27 0.79 -16.06
N GLN A 47 51.72 0.44 -17.20
CA GLN A 47 52.48 0.29 -18.45
C GLN A 47 51.57 0.44 -19.68
N GLU A 48 52.15 0.75 -20.84
CA GLU A 48 51.43 0.94 -22.10
C GLU A 48 50.78 -0.33 -22.64
N ASN A 49 51.38 -1.49 -22.34
CA ASN A 49 50.86 -2.79 -22.81
C ASN A 49 50.46 -3.66 -21.63
N ALA A 50 49.44 -4.47 -21.85
CA ALA A 50 49.01 -5.43 -20.84
C ALA A 50 50.17 -6.31 -20.34
N PRO A 51 50.27 -6.63 -19.05
CA PRO A 51 51.29 -7.53 -18.50
C PRO A 51 51.28 -8.87 -19.18
N VAL A 52 52.46 -9.39 -19.52
CA VAL A 52 52.60 -10.70 -20.21
C VAL A 52 52.26 -11.89 -19.31
N SER A 53 52.33 -11.73 -18.00
CA SER A 53 52.02 -12.78 -17.02
C SER A 53 51.28 -12.22 -15.80
N PRO A 54 50.03 -11.76 -15.97
CA PRO A 54 49.28 -11.20 -14.88
C PRO A 54 48.90 -12.26 -13.84
N GLN A 55 48.87 -11.88 -12.55
CA GLN A 55 48.45 -12.73 -11.45
C GLN A 55 47.06 -12.38 -10.96
N VAL A 56 46.41 -13.29 -10.23
CA VAL A 56 45.10 -13.02 -9.61
C VAL A 56 45.21 -11.83 -8.64
N GLY A 57 44.33 -10.84 -8.81
CA GLY A 57 44.34 -9.60 -8.03
C GLY A 57 45.19 -8.47 -8.63
N ASP A 58 45.87 -8.69 -9.74
CA ASP A 58 46.59 -7.61 -10.43
C ASP A 58 45.61 -6.59 -11.03
N VAL A 59 45.88 -5.32 -10.82
CA VAL A 59 45.20 -4.20 -11.49
C VAL A 59 46.19 -3.55 -12.44
N TRP A 60 45.89 -3.51 -13.72
CA TRP A 60 46.68 -2.83 -14.72
C TRP A 60 45.96 -1.53 -15.17
N VAL A 61 46.70 -0.46 -15.20
CA VAL A 61 46.28 0.83 -15.71
C VAL A 61 47.14 1.22 -16.89
N ASP A 62 46.51 1.47 -18.05
CA ASP A 62 47.21 1.92 -19.24
C ASP A 62 47.83 3.30 -19.00
N SER A 63 49.18 3.40 -19.05
CA SER A 63 49.91 4.62 -18.73
C SER A 63 49.89 5.64 -19.88
N ASN A 64 49.45 5.25 -21.07
CA ASN A 64 49.34 6.15 -22.22
C ASN A 64 47.91 6.66 -22.43
N ALA A 65 46.95 6.24 -21.62
CA ALA A 65 45.63 6.83 -21.62
C ALA A 65 45.74 8.36 -21.38
N SER A 66 45.52 9.13 -22.41
CA SER A 66 45.71 10.58 -22.38
C SER A 66 44.71 11.22 -21.44
N ALA A 67 45.22 11.64 -20.30
CA ALA A 67 44.68 12.62 -19.34
C ALA A 67 43.45 12.26 -18.51
N SER A 68 43.60 12.49 -17.24
CA SER A 68 42.63 12.96 -16.22
C SER A 68 41.23 12.37 -16.10
N VAL A 69 40.80 11.46 -16.95
CA VAL A 69 39.53 10.72 -16.83
C VAL A 69 39.87 9.23 -17.10
N ILE A 70 39.64 8.37 -16.13
CA ILE A 70 39.66 6.93 -16.38
C ILE A 70 38.52 6.66 -17.38
N ASN A 71 38.89 6.45 -18.64
CA ASN A 71 37.92 6.02 -19.65
C ASN A 71 37.51 4.59 -19.30
N THR A 72 36.21 4.30 -19.36
CA THR A 72 35.68 2.94 -19.11
C THR A 72 36.29 1.88 -20.05
N ASN A 73 36.95 2.29 -21.13
CA ASN A 73 37.70 1.40 -22.01
C ASN A 73 39.08 0.99 -21.45
N ASP A 74 39.58 1.72 -20.47
CA ASP A 74 40.93 1.58 -19.93
C ASP A 74 40.96 0.79 -18.59
N PHE A 75 39.79 0.48 -18.04
CA PHE A 75 39.65 -0.30 -16.81
C PHE A 75 39.45 -1.78 -17.15
N LEU A 76 40.45 -2.58 -16.85
CA LEU A 76 40.47 -4.02 -17.12
C LEU A 76 40.47 -4.81 -15.80
N LEU A 77 39.44 -5.62 -15.58
CA LEU A 77 39.39 -6.57 -14.47
C LEU A 77 39.86 -7.95 -14.93
N LYS A 78 40.82 -8.51 -14.24
CA LYS A 78 41.21 -9.92 -14.43
C LYS A 78 40.20 -10.81 -13.70
N ALA A 79 39.55 -11.71 -14.41
CA ALA A 79 38.76 -12.78 -13.77
C ALA A 79 39.71 -13.87 -13.24
N ASP A 80 39.31 -14.56 -12.19
CA ASP A 80 40.02 -15.69 -11.55
C ASP A 80 40.12 -16.96 -12.44
N VAL A 81 40.52 -16.78 -13.70
CA VAL A 81 40.68 -17.90 -14.63
C VAL A 81 42.15 -17.90 -15.12
N PRO A 82 42.92 -18.92 -14.86
CA PRO A 82 44.37 -18.92 -15.12
C PRO A 82 44.82 -18.78 -16.57
N THR A 83 43.91 -18.72 -17.54
CA THR A 83 44.27 -18.81 -18.96
C THR A 83 43.51 -17.83 -19.86
N THR A 84 42.77 -16.85 -19.35
CA THR A 84 41.99 -15.94 -20.19
C THR A 84 42.39 -14.48 -20.04
N PRO A 85 42.41 -13.72 -21.15
CA PRO A 85 42.78 -12.32 -21.13
C PRO A 85 41.73 -11.50 -20.36
N VAL A 86 42.19 -10.42 -19.88
CA VAL A 86 41.46 -9.33 -19.21
C VAL A 86 40.10 -9.02 -19.86
N TYR A 87 39.04 -9.03 -19.09
CA TYR A 87 37.72 -8.73 -19.63
C TYR A 87 37.51 -7.22 -19.74
N LYS A 88 37.33 -6.78 -20.96
CA LYS A 88 36.84 -5.42 -21.25
C LYS A 88 35.33 -5.40 -21.03
N MET A 89 34.81 -4.40 -20.31
CA MET A 89 33.37 -4.20 -20.21
C MET A 89 32.78 -3.98 -21.63
N ASN A 90 31.82 -4.79 -22.01
CA ASN A 90 31.17 -4.63 -23.30
C ASN A 90 30.46 -3.28 -23.38
N ILE A 91 30.77 -2.50 -24.42
CA ILE A 91 30.12 -1.23 -24.72
C ILE A 91 29.15 -1.46 -25.86
N GLY A 92 27.97 -0.88 -25.77
CA GLY A 92 27.00 -0.89 -26.84
C GLY A 92 25.78 -0.03 -26.52
N THR A 93 24.98 0.23 -27.51
CA THR A 93 23.75 1.02 -27.39
C THR A 93 22.65 0.21 -26.64
N THR A 94 21.55 0.88 -26.26
CA THR A 94 20.38 0.21 -25.65
C THR A 94 19.82 -0.89 -26.55
N SER A 95 19.82 -0.69 -27.89
CA SER A 95 19.33 -1.66 -28.87
C SER A 95 20.24 -2.88 -29.03
N GLU A 96 21.49 -2.80 -28.61
CA GLU A 96 22.50 -3.88 -28.67
C GLU A 96 22.58 -4.67 -27.36
N ARG A 97 21.59 -4.55 -26.47
CA ARG A 97 21.52 -5.37 -25.26
C ARG A 97 21.42 -6.85 -25.61
N PRO A 98 22.32 -7.69 -25.10
CA PRO A 98 22.19 -9.13 -25.32
C PRO A 98 20.97 -9.68 -24.60
N THR A 99 20.57 -10.90 -24.94
CA THR A 99 19.58 -11.64 -24.14
C THR A 99 20.04 -11.70 -22.68
N GLY A 100 19.17 -11.32 -21.76
CA GLY A 100 19.51 -11.19 -20.35
C GLY A 100 19.86 -12.54 -19.69
N ALA A 101 20.92 -12.56 -18.91
CA ALA A 101 21.32 -13.67 -18.07
C ALA A 101 21.97 -13.16 -16.77
N ALA A 102 21.96 -13.99 -15.72
CA ALA A 102 22.59 -13.64 -14.45
C ALA A 102 24.08 -13.29 -14.63
N GLY A 103 24.54 -12.25 -13.92
CA GLY A 103 25.93 -11.82 -13.94
C GLY A 103 26.35 -10.97 -15.15
N LEU A 104 25.44 -10.69 -16.07
CA LEU A 104 25.74 -9.78 -17.18
C LEU A 104 25.79 -8.33 -16.70
N PHE A 105 26.86 -7.64 -17.09
CA PHE A 105 26.98 -6.19 -16.96
C PHE A 105 27.71 -5.61 -18.16
N ARG A 106 27.45 -4.33 -18.47
CA ARG A 106 28.00 -3.63 -19.63
C ARG A 106 27.91 -2.12 -19.46
N PHE A 107 28.59 -1.36 -20.33
CA PHE A 107 28.39 0.08 -20.46
C PHE A 107 27.42 0.38 -21.60
N ASN A 108 26.36 1.12 -21.30
CA ASN A 108 25.35 1.53 -22.29
C ASN A 108 25.73 2.91 -22.83
N SER A 109 26.18 2.97 -24.08
CA SER A 109 26.60 4.23 -24.73
C SER A 109 25.43 5.17 -25.07
N THR A 110 24.18 4.65 -25.13
CA THR A 110 23.01 5.48 -25.33
C THR A 110 22.66 6.28 -24.07
N THR A 111 22.75 5.65 -22.90
CA THR A 111 22.43 6.27 -21.61
C THR A 111 23.62 6.94 -20.93
N GLY A 112 24.86 6.55 -21.32
CA GLY A 112 26.10 7.01 -20.69
C GLY A 112 26.41 6.36 -19.34
N TYR A 113 25.78 5.24 -18.99
CA TYR A 113 25.92 4.59 -17.70
C TYR A 113 26.28 3.11 -17.82
N PRO A 114 27.08 2.57 -16.87
CA PRO A 114 27.19 1.13 -16.71
C PRO A 114 25.86 0.54 -16.27
N GLU A 115 25.50 -0.60 -16.83
CA GLU A 115 24.24 -1.30 -16.55
C GLU A 115 24.49 -2.80 -16.31
N TRP A 116 23.60 -3.42 -15.57
CA TRP A 116 23.61 -4.85 -15.24
C TRP A 116 22.24 -5.46 -15.47
N TYR A 117 22.22 -6.76 -15.77
CA TYR A 117 20.97 -7.48 -15.96
C TYR A 117 20.47 -8.04 -14.63
N ASP A 118 19.29 -7.63 -14.24
CA ASP A 118 18.60 -8.10 -13.04
C ASP A 118 17.63 -9.25 -13.38
N THR A 119 17.91 -10.43 -12.86
CA THR A 119 17.10 -11.63 -13.10
C THR A 119 15.77 -11.63 -12.39
N GLU A 120 15.61 -10.85 -11.30
CA GLU A 120 14.38 -10.72 -10.55
C GLU A 120 13.32 -9.95 -11.37
N THR A 121 13.74 -8.86 -11.99
CA THR A 121 12.86 -8.04 -12.84
C THR A 121 12.94 -8.41 -14.32
N SER A 122 13.92 -9.22 -14.73
CA SER A 122 14.26 -9.52 -16.12
C SER A 122 14.57 -8.26 -16.96
N LEU A 123 15.17 -7.25 -16.34
CA LEU A 123 15.47 -5.96 -16.94
C LEU A 123 16.94 -5.57 -16.77
N TRP A 124 17.41 -4.66 -17.66
CA TRP A 124 18.68 -4.00 -17.54
C TRP A 124 18.54 -2.74 -16.68
N TRP A 125 19.35 -2.62 -15.61
CA TRP A 125 19.39 -1.49 -14.69
C TRP A 125 20.73 -0.80 -14.74
N ASN A 126 20.78 0.51 -14.71
CA ASN A 126 22.02 1.23 -14.55
C ASN A 126 22.45 1.24 -13.06
N PHE A 127 23.77 1.34 -12.79
CA PHE A 127 24.31 1.30 -11.43
C PHE A 127 23.91 2.49 -10.54
N TYR A 128 23.42 3.58 -11.14
CA TYR A 128 22.99 4.78 -10.42
C TYR A 128 21.47 4.82 -10.23
N GLU A 129 20.74 3.91 -10.82
CA GLU A 129 19.30 3.87 -10.76
C GLU A 129 18.84 2.90 -9.66
N GLU A 130 18.17 3.43 -8.65
CA GLU A 130 17.53 2.57 -7.66
C GLU A 130 16.38 1.79 -8.31
N LYS A 131 16.48 0.47 -8.30
CA LYS A 131 15.38 -0.41 -8.75
C LYS A 131 14.18 -0.38 -7.81
N ASN A 132 14.42 0.00 -6.58
CA ASN A 132 13.44 0.03 -5.51
C ASN A 132 12.75 1.40 -5.41
N LEU A 133 11.46 1.38 -5.19
CA LEU A 133 10.63 2.57 -4.99
C LEU A 133 9.82 2.42 -3.71
N LEU A 134 10.00 3.34 -2.78
CA LEU A 134 9.19 3.40 -1.57
C LEU A 134 7.85 4.06 -1.90
N ILE A 135 6.75 3.38 -1.63
CA ILE A 135 5.39 3.85 -1.87
C ILE A 135 4.61 3.81 -0.55
N GLU A 136 4.04 4.95 -0.15
CA GLU A 136 3.01 4.98 0.86
C GLU A 136 1.66 4.68 0.20
N TYR A 137 0.87 3.80 0.80
CA TYR A 137 -0.42 3.41 0.26
C TYR A 137 -1.55 3.50 1.28
N LEU A 138 -2.74 3.73 0.76
CA LEU A 138 -4.01 3.55 1.45
C LEU A 138 -4.92 2.71 0.55
N VAL A 139 -5.29 1.50 1.01
CA VAL A 139 -6.16 0.57 0.30
C VAL A 139 -7.41 0.34 1.14
N ILE A 140 -8.54 0.80 0.64
CA ILE A 140 -9.84 0.68 1.28
C ILE A 140 -10.78 -0.11 0.38
N ALA A 141 -11.38 -1.16 0.90
CA ALA A 141 -12.35 -2.01 0.20
C ALA A 141 -13.74 -1.37 0.16
N GLY A 142 -14.65 -1.93 -0.64
CA GLY A 142 -16.04 -1.53 -0.63
C GLY A 142 -16.73 -1.88 0.70
N GLY A 143 -17.60 -1.01 1.20
CA GLY A 143 -18.45 -1.26 2.35
C GLY A 143 -19.59 -2.23 2.03
N GLY A 144 -20.09 -2.94 3.02
CA GLY A 144 -21.25 -3.83 2.93
C GLY A 144 -22.58 -3.06 2.83
N GLY A 145 -23.57 -3.64 2.16
CA GLY A 145 -24.93 -3.09 2.13
C GLY A 145 -25.67 -3.31 3.44
N GLY A 146 -26.52 -2.39 3.84
CA GLY A 146 -27.44 -2.52 4.96
C GLY A 146 -28.60 -3.46 4.64
N GLY A 147 -29.17 -4.07 5.65
CA GLY A 147 -30.32 -4.99 5.54
C GLY A 147 -31.64 -4.26 5.36
N GLY A 148 -32.61 -4.92 4.71
CA GLY A 148 -34.00 -4.47 4.65
C GLY A 148 -34.74 -4.74 5.96
N THR A 149 -35.87 -4.14 6.14
CA THR A 149 -36.87 -4.31 7.25
C THR A 149 -36.22 -4.55 8.63
N LEU A 150 -36.15 -3.54 9.48
CA LEU A 150 -35.47 -3.59 10.79
C LEU A 150 -34.02 -4.07 10.66
N GLY A 151 -33.41 -3.74 9.52
CA GLY A 151 -32.10 -4.27 9.12
C GLY A 151 -30.94 -3.71 9.95
N GLY A 152 -29.90 -4.54 10.12
CA GLY A 152 -28.62 -4.07 10.61
C GLY A 152 -27.90 -3.21 9.58
N GLY A 153 -27.07 -2.30 10.05
CA GLY A 153 -26.15 -1.52 9.18
C GLY A 153 -25.06 -2.39 8.61
N GLY A 154 -24.65 -2.13 7.35
CA GLY A 154 -23.48 -2.75 6.73
C GLY A 154 -22.18 -2.31 7.40
N GLY A 155 -21.20 -3.21 7.47
CA GLY A 155 -19.85 -2.91 7.93
C GLY A 155 -19.06 -2.11 6.90
N ALA A 156 -18.12 -1.31 7.33
CA ALA A 156 -17.20 -0.64 6.45
C ALA A 156 -16.24 -1.61 5.75
N GLY A 157 -15.75 -1.25 4.59
CA GLY A 157 -14.64 -1.93 3.93
C GLY A 157 -13.38 -1.86 4.79
N GLY A 158 -12.53 -2.88 4.69
CA GLY A 158 -11.24 -2.92 5.36
C GLY A 158 -10.41 -1.69 5.04
N TYR A 159 -9.52 -1.29 5.94
CA TYR A 159 -8.66 -0.13 5.84
C TYR A 159 -7.22 -0.55 6.08
N LEU A 160 -6.39 -0.47 5.05
CA LEU A 160 -4.97 -0.79 5.12
C LEU A 160 -4.14 0.39 4.67
N THR A 161 -3.20 0.81 5.49
CA THR A 161 -2.23 1.85 5.16
C THR A 161 -0.86 1.47 5.69
N ASN A 162 0.15 1.68 4.88
CA ASN A 162 1.55 1.49 5.26
C ASN A 162 2.44 2.09 4.19
N THR A 163 3.75 1.95 4.38
CA THR A 163 4.78 2.24 3.39
C THR A 163 5.50 0.94 3.04
N GLN A 164 5.65 0.66 1.76
CA GLN A 164 6.30 -0.57 1.26
C GLN A 164 7.17 -0.29 0.05
N THR A 165 8.21 -1.09 -0.13
CA THR A 165 9.09 -1.03 -1.29
C THR A 165 8.53 -1.87 -2.44
N PHE A 166 8.51 -1.27 -3.63
CA PHE A 166 8.09 -1.90 -4.89
C PHE A 166 9.22 -1.81 -5.91
N LEU A 167 9.29 -2.77 -6.81
CA LEU A 167 10.24 -2.75 -7.92
C LEU A 167 9.73 -1.83 -9.03
N LYS A 168 10.59 -0.97 -9.56
CA LYS A 168 10.28 -0.18 -10.75
C LYS A 168 10.16 -1.10 -11.98
N ASN A 169 9.49 -0.62 -13.01
CA ASN A 169 9.25 -1.33 -14.27
C ASN A 169 8.57 -2.70 -14.12
N THR A 170 8.02 -2.97 -12.94
CA THR A 170 7.22 -4.18 -12.65
C THR A 170 5.74 -3.82 -12.65
N SER A 171 4.92 -4.70 -13.20
CA SER A 171 3.47 -4.52 -13.27
C SER A 171 2.79 -5.10 -12.03
N TYR A 172 1.96 -4.29 -11.37
CA TYR A 172 1.21 -4.66 -10.17
C TYR A 172 -0.29 -4.60 -10.44
N THR A 173 -1.01 -5.62 -10.05
CA THR A 173 -2.48 -5.62 -10.13
C THR A 173 -3.06 -4.62 -9.15
N LEU A 174 -4.06 -3.85 -9.61
CA LEU A 174 -4.83 -2.93 -8.80
C LEU A 174 -6.32 -3.12 -9.08
N THR A 175 -7.11 -3.28 -8.01
CA THR A 175 -8.58 -3.37 -8.06
C THR A 175 -9.17 -2.46 -7.00
N VAL A 176 -10.17 -1.68 -7.39
CA VAL A 176 -11.01 -0.91 -6.45
C VAL A 176 -12.32 -1.66 -6.23
N GLY A 177 -12.58 -2.07 -4.99
CA GLY A 177 -13.75 -2.85 -4.62
C GLY A 177 -15.04 -2.05 -4.73
N ALA A 178 -16.07 -2.63 -5.30
CA ALA A 178 -17.41 -2.05 -5.31
C ALA A 178 -18.07 -2.18 -3.94
N GLY A 179 -18.97 -1.26 -3.60
CA GLY A 179 -19.84 -1.39 -2.44
C GLY A 179 -20.85 -2.53 -2.62
N GLY A 180 -21.23 -3.16 -1.53
CA GLY A 180 -22.26 -4.21 -1.50
C GLY A 180 -23.63 -3.66 -1.80
N ALA A 181 -24.45 -4.42 -2.51
CA ALA A 181 -25.82 -4.03 -2.80
C ALA A 181 -26.69 -3.92 -1.52
N ALA A 182 -27.63 -3.02 -1.55
CA ALA A 182 -28.65 -2.85 -0.51
C ALA A 182 -29.53 -4.10 -0.37
N GLY A 183 -29.92 -4.44 0.83
CA GLY A 183 -30.98 -5.43 1.08
C GLY A 183 -32.32 -4.89 0.63
N ALA A 184 -33.00 -5.60 -0.28
CA ALA A 184 -34.40 -5.34 -0.58
C ALA A 184 -35.28 -5.57 0.66
N VAL A 185 -36.57 -5.24 0.59
CA VAL A 185 -37.53 -5.53 1.67
C VAL A 185 -37.41 -7.01 2.07
N ASP A 186 -37.28 -7.27 3.36
CA ASP A 186 -37.10 -8.62 3.96
C ASP A 186 -35.91 -9.42 3.48
N ASN A 187 -34.89 -8.76 2.92
CA ASN A 187 -33.65 -9.40 2.49
C ASN A 187 -32.40 -8.78 3.15
N PRO A 188 -31.33 -9.55 3.33
CA PRO A 188 -30.06 -9.01 3.76
C PRO A 188 -29.42 -8.16 2.66
N GLY A 189 -28.53 -7.26 3.04
CA GLY A 189 -27.59 -6.65 2.11
C GLY A 189 -26.58 -7.66 1.59
N VAL A 190 -25.63 -7.16 0.81
CA VAL A 190 -24.53 -7.95 0.23
C VAL A 190 -23.20 -7.42 0.76
N ASN A 191 -22.20 -8.30 0.95
CA ASN A 191 -20.87 -7.88 1.30
C ASN A 191 -20.27 -6.95 0.23
N GLY A 192 -19.43 -6.03 0.64
CA GLY A 192 -18.57 -5.26 -0.27
C GLY A 192 -17.53 -6.14 -0.95
N SER A 193 -16.97 -5.65 -2.03
CA SER A 193 -15.87 -6.31 -2.74
C SER A 193 -14.52 -5.86 -2.22
N ASN A 194 -13.52 -6.74 -2.33
CA ASN A 194 -12.14 -6.44 -1.92
C ASN A 194 -11.51 -5.38 -2.82
N SER A 195 -10.64 -4.54 -2.23
CA SER A 195 -9.67 -3.74 -2.98
C SER A 195 -8.30 -4.39 -2.88
N ILE A 196 -7.54 -4.33 -3.98
CA ILE A 196 -6.26 -5.00 -4.13
C ILE A 196 -5.23 -4.02 -4.68
N PHE A 197 -4.05 -4.01 -4.10
CA PHE A 197 -2.85 -3.44 -4.71
C PHE A 197 -1.69 -4.42 -4.52
N SER A 198 -1.24 -5.06 -5.60
CA SER A 198 -0.25 -6.14 -5.55
C SER A 198 -0.70 -7.28 -4.62
N SER A 199 0.07 -7.59 -3.60
CA SER A 199 -0.24 -8.58 -2.55
C SER A 199 -1.07 -8.01 -1.39
N ILE A 200 -1.36 -6.70 -1.38
CA ILE A 200 -2.12 -6.02 -0.34
C ILE A 200 -3.60 -6.18 -0.65
N ILE A 201 -4.33 -6.90 0.20
CA ILE A 201 -5.76 -7.18 0.02
C ILE A 201 -6.54 -6.60 1.18
N SER A 202 -7.32 -5.57 0.91
CA SER A 202 -8.32 -5.04 1.82
C SER A 202 -9.66 -5.75 1.59
N ILE A 203 -10.24 -6.28 2.65
CA ILE A 203 -11.43 -7.15 2.61
C ILE A 203 -12.70 -6.29 2.59
N GLY A 204 -13.66 -6.65 1.73
CA GLY A 204 -14.97 -5.97 1.69
C GLY A 204 -15.71 -5.99 3.01
N GLY A 205 -16.51 -4.96 3.28
CA GLY A 205 -17.32 -4.85 4.49
C GLY A 205 -18.42 -5.90 4.55
N GLY A 206 -18.75 -6.37 5.74
CA GLY A 206 -19.81 -7.34 5.97
C GLY A 206 -21.22 -6.75 5.78
N TYR A 207 -22.13 -7.51 5.24
CA TYR A 207 -23.52 -7.09 5.04
C TYR A 207 -24.28 -6.91 6.37
N GLY A 208 -25.27 -6.01 6.38
CA GLY A 208 -26.32 -5.97 7.39
C GLY A 208 -27.42 -6.97 7.04
N PRO A 209 -27.83 -7.87 7.96
CA PRO A 209 -28.97 -8.76 7.74
C PRO A 209 -30.29 -8.00 7.86
N ARG A 210 -31.36 -8.57 7.34
CA ARG A 210 -32.71 -8.13 7.66
C ARG A 210 -33.03 -8.34 9.14
N GLY A 211 -33.95 -7.60 9.68
CA GLY A 211 -34.61 -7.95 10.95
C GLY A 211 -35.65 -9.05 10.76
N ASN A 212 -35.99 -9.76 11.84
CA ASN A 212 -37.03 -10.76 11.86
C ASN A 212 -37.60 -10.87 13.27
N THR A 213 -38.91 -11.05 13.36
CA THR A 213 -39.60 -11.17 14.64
C THR A 213 -39.36 -12.46 15.38
N SER A 214 -38.84 -13.49 14.72
CA SER A 214 -38.70 -14.86 15.29
C SER A 214 -37.27 -15.36 15.44
N THR A 215 -36.31 -14.88 14.66
CA THR A 215 -34.92 -15.33 14.64
C THR A 215 -33.96 -14.18 14.52
N ALA A 216 -33.01 -14.12 15.42
CA ALA A 216 -31.93 -13.15 15.32
C ALA A 216 -31.00 -13.55 14.17
N LEU A 217 -30.65 -12.57 13.31
CA LEU A 217 -29.73 -12.76 12.21
C LEU A 217 -28.43 -11.98 12.46
N SER A 218 -27.34 -12.68 12.46
CA SER A 218 -26.01 -12.11 12.60
C SER A 218 -25.63 -11.30 11.38
N GLY A 219 -24.89 -10.21 11.59
CA GLY A 219 -24.22 -9.48 10.54
C GLY A 219 -23.19 -10.33 9.80
N GLY A 220 -22.94 -9.99 8.53
CA GLY A 220 -21.87 -10.59 7.73
C GLY A 220 -20.49 -10.24 8.28
N THR A 221 -19.55 -11.19 8.17
CA THR A 221 -18.12 -10.92 8.43
C THR A 221 -17.53 -10.16 7.26
N GLY A 222 -16.49 -9.34 7.53
CA GLY A 222 -15.83 -8.56 6.48
C GLY A 222 -14.58 -7.85 6.98
N GLY A 223 -14.10 -6.87 6.23
CA GLY A 223 -13.06 -5.94 6.69
C GLY A 223 -13.49 -5.31 8.01
N SER A 224 -14.69 -4.70 8.05
CA SER A 224 -15.48 -4.48 9.26
C SER A 224 -16.77 -5.28 9.17
N GLY A 225 -17.27 -5.78 10.29
CA GLY A 225 -18.46 -6.63 10.32
C GLY A 225 -19.77 -5.83 10.22
N GLY A 226 -20.82 -6.41 9.63
CA GLY A 226 -22.17 -5.85 9.65
C GLY A 226 -22.81 -5.91 11.05
N GLY A 227 -23.70 -4.99 11.38
CA GLY A 227 -24.52 -5.02 12.58
C GLY A 227 -25.55 -6.16 12.50
N SER A 228 -26.00 -6.72 13.62
CA SER A 228 -27.11 -7.70 13.61
C SER A 228 -28.44 -7.04 13.33
N GLY A 229 -29.38 -7.79 12.76
CA GLY A 229 -30.76 -7.36 12.54
C GLY A 229 -31.56 -7.28 13.84
N GLY A 230 -32.61 -6.48 13.83
CA GLY A 230 -33.55 -6.43 14.96
C GLY A 230 -34.31 -7.74 15.10
N ALA A 231 -34.47 -8.27 16.33
CA ALA A 231 -35.15 -9.53 16.61
C ALA A 231 -35.70 -9.57 18.03
N SER A 232 -36.76 -10.29 18.25
CA SER A 232 -37.56 -10.23 19.49
C SER A 232 -37.08 -11.13 20.63
N SER A 233 -36.21 -12.14 20.43
CA SER A 233 -36.06 -13.17 21.46
C SER A 233 -34.70 -13.82 21.67
N THR A 234 -33.68 -13.51 20.87
CA THR A 234 -32.40 -14.21 20.96
C THR A 234 -31.23 -13.23 20.80
N ALA A 235 -30.27 -13.25 21.73
CA ALA A 235 -29.03 -12.50 21.64
C ALA A 235 -28.28 -12.88 20.35
N THR A 236 -27.79 -11.88 19.62
CA THR A 236 -27.11 -12.10 18.37
C THR A 236 -25.90 -11.17 18.24
N ALA A 237 -24.78 -11.75 17.93
CA ALA A 237 -23.57 -10.98 17.69
C ALA A 237 -23.64 -10.26 16.34
N GLY A 238 -23.05 -9.07 16.25
CA GLY A 238 -22.68 -8.49 14.97
C GLY A 238 -21.65 -9.34 14.24
N GLY A 239 -21.48 -9.12 12.95
CA GLY A 239 -20.44 -9.76 12.16
C GLY A 239 -19.05 -9.41 12.69
N ALA A 240 -18.12 -10.36 12.60
CA ALA A 240 -16.72 -10.09 12.97
C ALA A 240 -16.02 -9.20 11.93
N GLY A 241 -15.17 -8.31 12.41
CA GLY A 241 -14.20 -7.60 11.57
C GLY A 241 -12.92 -8.41 11.37
N THR A 242 -12.21 -8.15 10.30
CA THR A 242 -10.87 -8.70 10.06
C THR A 242 -9.84 -7.93 10.89
N SER A 243 -9.04 -8.68 11.67
CA SER A 243 -7.98 -8.10 12.50
C SER A 243 -7.03 -7.23 11.65
N GLY A 244 -6.73 -6.03 12.13
CA GLY A 244 -5.89 -5.05 11.43
C GLY A 244 -6.56 -4.33 10.27
N GLN A 245 -7.84 -4.60 9.95
CA GLN A 245 -8.58 -3.95 8.87
C GLN A 245 -9.84 -3.24 9.33
N GLY A 246 -10.45 -3.69 10.44
CA GLY A 246 -11.66 -3.08 10.97
C GLY A 246 -12.25 -3.85 12.14
N PHE A 247 -13.35 -3.35 12.65
CA PHE A 247 -13.98 -3.83 13.88
C PHE A 247 -15.31 -4.56 13.61
N ALA A 248 -15.78 -5.28 14.60
CA ALA A 248 -17.07 -5.99 14.55
C ALA A 248 -18.24 -5.01 14.48
N GLY A 249 -19.34 -5.48 13.92
CA GLY A 249 -20.65 -4.81 14.04
C GLY A 249 -21.24 -4.92 15.45
N GLY A 250 -22.22 -4.06 15.72
CA GLY A 250 -23.01 -4.10 16.95
C GLY A 250 -23.82 -5.38 17.06
N GLY A 251 -23.84 -5.95 18.25
CA GLY A 251 -24.65 -7.11 18.60
C GLY A 251 -25.90 -6.72 19.37
N PHE A 252 -26.82 -7.64 19.44
CA PHE A 252 -28.08 -7.54 20.15
C PHE A 252 -27.99 -8.34 21.47
N ASP A 253 -28.35 -7.70 22.58
CA ASP A 253 -28.57 -8.38 23.86
C ASP A 253 -30.03 -8.73 24.04
N ALA A 254 -30.33 -9.98 24.40
CA ALA A 254 -31.70 -10.51 24.55
C ALA A 254 -32.52 -9.91 25.72
N SER A 255 -32.15 -8.72 26.20
CA SER A 255 -32.80 -8.06 27.30
C SER A 255 -33.98 -7.18 26.84
N VAL A 256 -35.18 -7.60 27.19
CA VAL A 256 -36.40 -6.82 27.41
C VAL A 256 -36.77 -5.74 26.37
N GLY A 257 -37.57 -6.09 25.39
CA GLY A 257 -38.24 -5.09 24.57
C GLY A 257 -39.06 -5.71 23.45
N THR A 258 -40.29 -5.19 23.25
CA THR A 258 -41.13 -5.60 22.12
C THR A 258 -40.64 -5.02 20.80
N TYR A 259 -39.96 -3.88 20.87
CA TYR A 259 -39.49 -3.14 19.71
C TYR A 259 -37.95 -3.23 19.64
N THR A 260 -37.46 -3.99 18.71
CA THR A 260 -36.03 -4.34 18.55
C THR A 260 -35.51 -3.79 17.24
N PRO A 261 -34.77 -2.65 17.30
CA PRO A 261 -34.18 -2.04 16.11
C PRO A 261 -32.96 -2.83 15.62
N GLY A 262 -32.49 -2.52 14.39
CA GLY A 262 -31.23 -3.00 13.84
C GLY A 262 -30.01 -2.38 14.52
N ASN A 263 -28.91 -3.11 14.57
CA ASN A 263 -27.64 -2.68 15.15
C ASN A 263 -26.73 -2.03 14.09
N GLY A 264 -25.79 -1.20 14.53
CA GLY A 264 -24.85 -0.53 13.63
C GLY A 264 -23.75 -1.44 13.13
N GLY A 265 -23.31 -1.26 11.88
CA GLY A 265 -22.14 -1.91 11.31
C GLY A 265 -20.83 -1.38 11.92
N GLY A 266 -19.79 -2.21 11.97
CA GLY A 266 -18.44 -1.83 12.39
C GLY A 266 -17.79 -0.85 11.42
N GLY A 267 -16.94 0.01 11.93
CA GLY A 267 -16.04 0.87 11.17
C GLY A 267 -14.59 0.43 11.26
N ALA A 268 -13.72 1.07 10.50
CA ALA A 268 -12.28 0.79 10.58
C ALA A 268 -11.67 1.26 11.91
N GLY A 269 -12.27 2.25 12.58
CA GLY A 269 -11.76 2.84 13.82
C GLY A 269 -12.49 2.42 15.09
N ALA A 270 -13.70 1.87 14.97
CA ALA A 270 -14.51 1.46 16.15
C ALA A 270 -15.53 0.37 15.80
N VAL A 271 -15.95 -0.37 16.83
CA VAL A 271 -17.09 -1.30 16.77
C VAL A 271 -18.37 -0.57 16.45
N GLY A 272 -19.32 -1.26 15.83
CA GLY A 272 -20.68 -0.78 15.65
C GLY A 272 -21.43 -0.74 16.98
N GLY A 273 -22.28 0.27 17.17
CA GLY A 273 -23.10 0.41 18.37
C GLY A 273 -24.29 -0.56 18.40
N GLY A 274 -24.59 -1.07 19.58
CA GLY A 274 -25.83 -1.81 19.85
C GLY A 274 -27.05 -0.91 19.78
N ALA A 275 -28.17 -1.47 19.32
CA ALA A 275 -29.46 -0.80 19.34
C ALA A 275 -30.03 -0.69 20.76
N ILE A 276 -30.89 0.29 21.00
CA ILE A 276 -31.65 0.45 22.23
C ILE A 276 -33.01 -0.15 22.02
N ASN A 277 -33.24 -1.29 22.67
CA ASN A 277 -34.51 -1.98 22.69
C ASN A 277 -35.47 -1.32 23.68
N ALA A 278 -36.76 -1.34 23.41
CA ALA A 278 -37.70 -0.72 24.29
C ALA A 278 -39.06 -1.46 24.33
N ALA A 279 -39.79 -1.29 25.47
CA ALA A 279 -41.14 -1.79 25.60
C ALA A 279 -42.16 -0.97 24.75
N ASN A 280 -41.80 0.24 24.32
CA ASN A 280 -42.62 1.06 23.46
C ASN A 280 -41.82 1.61 22.27
N ILE A 281 -42.55 1.90 21.18
CA ILE A 281 -41.97 2.35 19.93
C ILE A 281 -41.18 3.67 20.05
N SER A 282 -41.65 4.59 20.91
CA SER A 282 -41.09 5.93 21.04
C SER A 282 -39.69 5.99 21.66
N SER A 283 -39.25 4.89 22.25
CA SER A 283 -37.92 4.78 22.92
C SER A 283 -36.92 3.89 22.17
N ALA A 284 -37.38 3.11 21.19
CA ALA A 284 -36.55 2.14 20.48
C ALA A 284 -35.68 2.84 19.38
N ARG A 285 -34.36 2.68 19.46
CA ARG A 285 -33.40 3.39 18.63
C ARG A 285 -32.46 2.42 17.91
N GLY A 286 -32.20 2.66 16.63
CA GLY A 286 -31.17 1.94 15.86
C GLY A 286 -29.76 2.14 16.40
N GLY A 287 -28.93 1.13 16.28
CA GLY A 287 -27.52 1.16 16.68
C GLY A 287 -26.69 2.08 15.77
N THR A 288 -25.71 2.76 16.35
CA THR A 288 -24.83 3.69 15.62
C THR A 288 -23.79 2.94 14.81
N GLY A 289 -23.43 3.41 13.62
CA GLY A 289 -22.27 2.91 12.87
C GLY A 289 -20.96 3.22 13.58
N GLY A 290 -19.99 2.29 13.52
CA GLY A 290 -18.64 2.48 14.03
C GLY A 290 -17.89 3.55 13.23
N SER A 291 -17.05 4.34 13.91
CA SER A 291 -16.26 5.39 13.24
C SER A 291 -15.19 4.80 12.31
N GLY A 292 -14.84 5.54 11.27
CA GLY A 292 -13.71 5.28 10.40
C GLY A 292 -12.37 5.76 10.96
N LEU A 293 -11.34 5.62 10.13
CA LEU A 293 -9.99 6.10 10.39
C LEU A 293 -9.63 7.27 9.47
N SER A 294 -8.76 8.15 9.97
CA SER A 294 -8.29 9.32 9.26
C SER A 294 -6.90 9.07 8.66
N SER A 295 -6.66 9.57 7.43
CA SER A 295 -5.35 9.58 6.79
C SER A 295 -5.09 10.92 6.14
N SER A 296 -3.84 11.37 6.19
CA SER A 296 -3.37 12.61 5.54
C SER A 296 -2.63 12.36 4.23
N ILE A 297 -2.69 11.17 3.66
CA ILE A 297 -1.98 10.79 2.42
C ILE A 297 -2.31 11.73 1.23
N THR A 298 -3.46 12.39 1.25
CA THR A 298 -3.90 13.38 0.24
C THR A 298 -3.55 14.83 0.59
N GLY A 299 -2.69 15.03 1.59
CA GLY A 299 -2.25 16.37 2.03
C GLY A 299 -3.09 16.97 3.16
N SER A 300 -4.30 16.48 3.39
CA SER A 300 -5.16 16.86 4.52
C SER A 300 -5.82 15.63 5.12
N ALA A 301 -6.19 15.71 6.41
CA ALA A 301 -6.82 14.61 7.11
C ALA A 301 -8.23 14.35 6.57
N VAL A 302 -8.45 13.14 6.05
CA VAL A 302 -9.76 12.67 5.55
C VAL A 302 -10.12 11.36 6.23
N THR A 303 -11.26 11.34 6.91
CA THR A 303 -11.78 10.13 7.57
C THR A 303 -12.56 9.27 6.56
N ARG A 304 -12.30 7.94 6.55
CA ARG A 304 -12.91 6.96 5.66
C ARG A 304 -13.24 5.68 6.41
N SER A 305 -14.00 4.79 5.77
CA SER A 305 -14.41 3.47 6.31
C SER A 305 -15.24 3.55 7.60
N GLY A 306 -16.26 4.40 7.61
CA GLY A 306 -17.29 4.42 8.66
C GLY A 306 -18.37 3.37 8.42
N GLY A 307 -18.87 2.72 9.47
CA GLY A 307 -19.95 1.73 9.42
C GLY A 307 -21.34 2.36 9.19
N GLY A 308 -22.29 1.58 8.68
CA GLY A 308 -23.69 2.00 8.53
C GLY A 308 -24.46 1.98 9.86
N GLY A 309 -25.40 2.90 10.06
CA GLY A 309 -26.33 2.88 11.18
C GLY A 309 -27.43 1.82 10.99
N GLY A 310 -27.94 1.23 12.07
CA GLY A 310 -29.06 0.28 12.04
C GLY A 310 -30.42 0.95 11.86
N GLY A 311 -31.39 0.25 11.29
CA GLY A 311 -32.77 0.72 11.18
C GLY A 311 -33.40 0.90 12.55
N GLY A 312 -34.15 1.98 12.76
CA GLY A 312 -34.76 2.34 14.04
C GLY A 312 -36.28 2.50 13.99
N TRP A 313 -36.96 2.37 15.17
CA TRP A 313 -38.36 2.68 15.31
C TRP A 313 -38.60 4.19 15.55
N ALA A 314 -38.10 4.71 16.66
CA ALA A 314 -38.25 6.14 17.00
C ALA A 314 -37.14 6.99 16.42
N VAL A 315 -35.90 6.46 16.44
CA VAL A 315 -34.71 7.15 15.95
C VAL A 315 -33.86 6.16 15.15
N ALA A 316 -33.41 6.57 13.98
CA ALA A 316 -32.46 5.85 13.17
C ALA A 316 -31.12 5.75 13.86
N GLY A 317 -30.38 4.68 13.62
CA GLY A 317 -28.97 4.62 13.93
C GLY A 317 -28.19 5.65 13.09
N THR A 318 -27.33 6.43 13.76
CA THR A 318 -26.48 7.41 13.07
C THR A 318 -25.40 6.71 12.26
N ALA A 319 -25.02 7.31 11.15
CA ALA A 319 -23.88 6.87 10.35
C ALA A 319 -22.58 6.99 11.13
N GLY A 320 -21.68 6.03 10.96
CA GLY A 320 -20.29 6.16 11.38
C GLY A 320 -19.57 7.24 10.56
N THR A 321 -18.75 8.05 11.22
CA THR A 321 -17.92 9.06 10.56
C THR A 321 -16.99 8.40 9.54
N GLY A 322 -16.80 9.01 8.40
CA GLY A 322 -15.97 8.46 7.32
C GLY A 322 -16.79 7.77 6.22
N GLY A 323 -18.02 8.20 6.00
CA GLY A 323 -18.83 7.85 4.84
C GLY A 323 -19.84 6.73 5.06
N GLY A 324 -20.15 6.36 6.31
CA GLY A 324 -21.25 5.45 6.60
C GLY A 324 -22.61 6.04 6.20
N GLY A 325 -23.60 5.21 5.88
CA GLY A 325 -24.99 5.58 5.65
C GLY A 325 -25.79 5.51 6.94
N ALA A 326 -26.68 6.47 7.17
CA ALA A 326 -27.61 6.44 8.32
C ALA A 326 -28.69 5.37 8.14
N GLY A 327 -29.20 4.82 9.23
CA GLY A 327 -30.36 3.92 9.21
C GLY A 327 -31.65 4.64 8.79
N GLY A 328 -32.65 3.86 8.38
CA GLY A 328 -34.01 4.31 8.22
C GLY A 328 -34.72 4.47 9.55
N VAL A 329 -35.89 5.21 9.59
CA VAL A 329 -36.69 5.41 10.77
C VAL A 329 -38.17 5.24 10.46
N ALA A 330 -38.92 4.55 11.33
CA ALA A 330 -40.31 4.21 11.10
C ALA A 330 -41.26 5.44 11.01
N THR A 331 -40.92 6.53 11.67
CA THR A 331 -41.68 7.79 11.69
C THR A 331 -41.32 8.73 10.54
N GLY A 332 -40.41 8.36 9.67
CA GLY A 332 -39.91 9.17 8.56
C GLY A 332 -39.55 8.33 7.35
N SER A 333 -38.30 8.46 6.86
CA SER A 333 -37.79 7.62 5.78
C SER A 333 -37.46 6.25 6.32
N ILE A 334 -38.20 5.22 5.88
CA ILE A 334 -37.95 3.82 6.30
C ILE A 334 -36.71 3.20 5.61
N ASN A 335 -36.26 3.77 4.52
CA ASN A 335 -35.09 3.25 3.80
C ASN A 335 -33.78 3.71 4.46
N GLY A 336 -32.84 2.80 4.49
CA GLY A 336 -31.47 3.11 4.87
C GLY A 336 -30.78 3.98 3.81
N VAL A 337 -29.85 4.82 4.26
CA VAL A 337 -29.04 5.68 3.40
C VAL A 337 -27.82 4.91 2.89
N ALA A 338 -27.44 5.14 1.64
CA ALA A 338 -26.24 4.52 1.08
C ALA A 338 -24.95 5.09 1.75
N GLY A 339 -23.94 4.25 1.86
CA GLY A 339 -22.59 4.68 2.17
C GLY A 339 -22.02 5.56 1.06
N THR A 340 -21.16 6.50 1.43
CA THR A 340 -20.53 7.44 0.50
C THR A 340 -19.55 6.72 -0.42
N ALA A 341 -19.65 6.96 -1.72
CA ALA A 341 -18.71 6.39 -2.70
C ALA A 341 -17.26 6.82 -2.42
N ASN A 342 -16.31 5.96 -2.73
CA ASN A 342 -14.86 6.18 -2.56
C ASN A 342 -14.44 6.41 -1.10
N THR A 343 -15.22 5.88 -0.16
CA THR A 343 -14.88 5.90 1.26
C THR A 343 -14.83 4.52 1.90
N GLY A 344 -15.40 3.50 1.24
CA GLY A 344 -15.60 2.18 1.83
C GLY A 344 -16.66 2.18 2.94
N GLY A 345 -17.53 3.20 3.02
CA GLY A 345 -18.54 3.31 4.07
C GLY A 345 -19.64 2.23 3.96
N GLY A 346 -20.08 1.66 5.08
CA GLY A 346 -21.18 0.72 5.14
C GLY A 346 -22.53 1.40 4.87
N GLY A 347 -23.51 0.70 4.24
CA GLY A 347 -24.87 1.18 4.03
C GLY A 347 -25.74 1.09 5.30
N GLY A 348 -26.67 2.02 5.48
CA GLY A 348 -27.61 2.00 6.60
C GLY A 348 -28.65 0.89 6.50
N GLY A 349 -29.05 0.30 7.62
CA GLY A 349 -30.17 -0.66 7.70
C GLY A 349 -31.53 0.05 7.57
N ALA A 350 -32.50 -0.64 7.01
CA ALA A 350 -33.86 -0.12 6.88
C ALA A 350 -34.68 -0.23 8.16
N ALA A 351 -35.68 0.63 8.31
CA ALA A 351 -36.70 0.52 9.33
C ALA A 351 -37.92 -0.28 8.84
N GLN A 352 -38.90 -0.41 9.71
CA GLN A 352 -40.23 -0.93 9.41
C GLN A 352 -41.26 0.11 9.84
N GLN A 353 -42.22 0.39 8.97
CA GLN A 353 -43.32 1.32 9.28
C GLN A 353 -44.37 0.62 10.14
N ASN A 354 -44.87 1.33 11.17
CA ASN A 354 -45.90 0.81 12.06
C ASN A 354 -47.26 1.44 11.72
N SER A 355 -47.74 1.30 10.48
CA SER A 355 -49.03 1.84 10.01
C SER A 355 -49.82 0.72 9.36
N GLY A 356 -50.70 0.09 10.12
CA GLY A 356 -51.73 -0.83 9.63
C GLY A 356 -51.24 -2.09 8.92
N ALA A 357 -50.62 -1.99 7.78
CA ALA A 357 -49.84 -3.05 7.12
C ALA A 357 -48.37 -2.76 7.35
N TYR A 358 -47.68 -3.63 8.08
CA TYR A 358 -46.23 -3.50 8.33
C TYR A 358 -45.43 -3.45 7.02
N THR A 359 -45.03 -2.27 6.60
CA THR A 359 -44.26 -2.06 5.39
C THR A 359 -42.77 -1.95 5.76
N GLY A 360 -41.96 -2.88 5.28
CA GLY A 360 -40.52 -2.84 5.45
C GLY A 360 -39.85 -1.90 4.45
N GLY A 361 -38.73 -1.28 4.85
CA GLY A 361 -37.87 -0.47 3.99
C GLY A 361 -36.77 -1.28 3.31
N VAL A 362 -36.12 -0.63 2.36
CA VAL A 362 -34.89 -1.12 1.66
C VAL A 362 -33.66 -0.58 2.37
N GLY A 363 -32.64 -1.41 2.57
CA GLY A 363 -31.35 -0.98 3.12
C GLY A 363 -30.63 0.02 2.21
N GLY A 364 -29.59 0.65 2.70
CA GLY A 364 -28.67 1.46 1.90
C GLY A 364 -27.58 0.58 1.26
N ALA A 365 -27.17 0.88 0.04
CA ALA A 365 -25.99 0.23 -0.54
C ALA A 365 -24.71 0.65 0.20
N GLY A 366 -23.69 -0.19 0.23
CA GLY A 366 -22.35 0.20 0.68
C GLY A 366 -21.68 1.15 -0.31
N GLY A 367 -20.80 2.02 0.18
CA GLY A 367 -19.96 2.88 -0.65
C GLY A 367 -18.80 2.09 -1.28
N SER A 368 -18.40 2.45 -2.50
CA SER A 368 -17.19 1.87 -3.12
C SER A 368 -15.95 2.16 -2.28
N GLY A 369 -14.94 1.29 -2.42
CA GLY A 369 -13.59 1.50 -1.89
C GLY A 369 -12.80 2.55 -2.65
N ILE A 370 -11.53 2.67 -2.31
CA ILE A 370 -10.56 3.58 -2.92
C ILE A 370 -9.16 3.02 -2.72
N VAL A 371 -8.27 3.25 -3.70
CA VAL A 371 -6.84 3.00 -3.55
C VAL A 371 -6.09 4.30 -3.78
N ILE A 372 -5.17 4.65 -2.90
CA ILE A 372 -4.37 5.87 -2.98
C ILE A 372 -2.91 5.49 -2.83
N LEU A 373 -2.07 5.95 -3.77
CA LEU A 373 -0.63 5.71 -3.80
C LEU A 373 0.11 7.04 -3.79
N SER A 374 1.03 7.21 -2.84
CA SER A 374 1.92 8.37 -2.72
C SER A 374 3.36 7.93 -2.98
N TYR A 375 4.03 8.57 -3.92
CA TYR A 375 5.37 8.23 -4.39
C TYR A 375 6.14 9.49 -4.79
N PRO A 376 7.51 9.47 -4.82
CA PRO A 376 8.33 10.63 -5.16
C PRO A 376 7.93 11.29 -6.48
N SER A 377 7.89 12.62 -6.52
CA SER A 377 7.45 13.38 -7.70
C SER A 377 8.34 13.20 -8.94
N SER A 378 9.60 12.77 -8.73
CA SER A 378 10.53 12.39 -9.80
C SER A 378 10.12 11.13 -10.56
N ARG A 379 9.18 10.36 -10.05
CA ARG A 379 8.71 9.10 -10.65
C ARG A 379 7.41 9.30 -11.42
N THR A 380 7.17 8.39 -12.36
CA THR A 380 5.92 8.39 -13.15
C THR A 380 5.22 7.06 -13.00
N ILE A 381 3.91 7.10 -12.76
CA ILE A 381 3.06 5.92 -12.77
C ILE A 381 2.49 5.72 -14.17
N THR A 382 2.57 4.49 -14.67
CA THR A 382 1.83 4.06 -15.85
C THR A 382 0.58 3.32 -15.37
N ILE A 383 -0.58 3.75 -15.86
CA ILE A 383 -1.89 3.21 -15.46
C ILE A 383 -2.45 2.42 -16.63
N GLY A 384 -2.67 1.12 -16.41
CA GLY A 384 -3.28 0.22 -17.39
C GLY A 384 -4.76 0.53 -17.62
N ALA A 385 -5.29 0.04 -18.73
CA ALA A 385 -6.71 0.18 -19.05
C ALA A 385 -7.61 -0.43 -17.96
N GLY A 386 -8.83 0.07 -17.84
CA GLY A 386 -9.85 -0.40 -16.91
C GLY A 386 -9.82 0.27 -15.54
N LEU A 387 -8.85 1.13 -15.25
CA LEU A 387 -8.77 1.92 -14.01
C LEU A 387 -9.23 3.36 -14.23
N THR A 388 -9.98 3.90 -13.27
CA THR A 388 -10.31 5.33 -13.19
C THR A 388 -9.44 5.96 -12.12
N ALA A 389 -8.58 6.90 -12.51
CA ALA A 389 -7.63 7.52 -11.59
C ALA A 389 -7.40 9.00 -11.88
N SER A 390 -6.90 9.70 -10.87
CA SER A 390 -6.38 11.07 -10.97
C SER A 390 -5.10 11.21 -10.17
N THR A 391 -4.16 12.03 -10.67
CA THR A 391 -2.89 12.28 -9.98
C THR A 391 -2.76 13.77 -9.66
N SER A 392 -2.31 14.08 -8.46
CA SER A 392 -2.02 15.43 -7.97
C SER A 392 -0.65 15.47 -7.27
N PHE A 393 -0.16 16.67 -6.98
CA PHE A 393 1.05 16.86 -6.19
C PHE A 393 0.70 17.19 -4.74
N VAL A 394 1.36 16.53 -3.81
CA VAL A 394 1.28 16.78 -2.38
C VAL A 394 2.70 16.85 -1.84
N ASN A 395 3.17 18.06 -1.50
CA ASN A 395 4.56 18.31 -1.10
C ASN A 395 5.56 17.82 -2.18
N ALA A 396 6.52 16.97 -1.81
CA ALA A 396 7.52 16.39 -2.70
C ALA A 396 7.03 15.12 -3.44
N ASN A 397 5.78 14.71 -3.26
CA ASN A 397 5.23 13.48 -3.81
C ASN A 397 4.15 13.75 -4.86
N LYS A 398 3.98 12.80 -5.77
CA LYS A 398 2.75 12.60 -6.53
C LYS A 398 1.83 11.67 -5.76
N VAL A 399 0.55 12.01 -5.73
CA VAL A 399 -0.50 11.19 -5.13
C VAL A 399 -1.49 10.81 -6.21
N THR A 400 -1.58 9.51 -6.49
CA THR A 400 -2.55 8.97 -7.45
C THR A 400 -3.69 8.30 -6.70
N ILE A 401 -4.90 8.72 -7.02
CA ILE A 401 -6.16 8.23 -6.41
C ILE A 401 -6.90 7.41 -7.46
N PHE A 402 -7.19 6.15 -7.14
CA PHE A 402 -7.99 5.23 -7.95
C PHE A 402 -9.37 5.09 -7.34
N THR A 403 -10.40 5.39 -8.10
CA THR A 403 -11.80 5.44 -7.64
C THR A 403 -12.67 4.30 -8.19
N ALA A 404 -12.21 3.61 -9.23
CA ALA A 404 -12.94 2.47 -9.82
C ALA A 404 -12.05 1.60 -10.69
N GLY A 405 -12.47 0.37 -10.90
CA GLY A 405 -11.96 -0.53 -11.92
C GLY A 405 -10.95 -1.56 -11.45
N THR A 406 -10.49 -2.34 -12.42
CA THR A 406 -9.42 -3.35 -12.29
C THR A 406 -8.46 -3.20 -13.44
N GLY A 407 -7.17 -3.24 -13.15
CA GLY A 407 -6.11 -3.12 -14.15
C GLY A 407 -4.74 -3.34 -13.53
N THR A 408 -3.73 -2.82 -14.18
CA THR A 408 -2.35 -2.87 -13.68
C THR A 408 -1.74 -1.49 -13.57
N VAL A 409 -0.78 -1.33 -12.68
CA VAL A 409 0.05 -0.13 -12.57
C VAL A 409 1.52 -0.51 -12.54
N SER A 410 2.36 0.37 -13.07
CA SER A 410 3.83 0.24 -12.95
C SER A 410 4.45 1.61 -12.75
N PHE A 411 5.69 1.64 -12.25
CA PHE A 411 6.41 2.87 -11.94
C PHE A 411 7.73 2.91 -12.70
N VAL A 412 8.06 4.08 -13.24
CA VAL A 412 9.32 4.35 -13.95
C VAL A 412 10.06 5.52 -13.32
#